data_e84f3e21637394f543660e7abd7c4b71
#
_entry.id   e84f3e21637394f543660e7abd7c4b71
#
_cell.length_a   1.000
_cell.length_b   1.000
_cell.length_c   1.000
_cell.angle_alpha   90.00
_cell.angle_beta   90.00
_cell.angle_gamma   90.00
#
_symmetry.space_group_name_H-M   'P 1'
#
loop_
_entity.id
_entity.type
_entity.pdbx_description
1 polymer ?
#
loop_
_entity_poly.entity_id
_entity_poly.type
_entity_poly.pdbx_seq_one_letter_code
_entity_poly.pdbx_strand_id
1 'polypeptide(L)' 'RIEALFRKACAMARENNITQEELITLIRILYEENE' A
#
# COMPACT_ATOMS: atom_id res chain seq x y z
N ARG A 1 -6.70 11.72 7.37
CA ARG A 1 -6.54 11.82 5.91
C ARG A 1 -5.66 10.72 5.36
N ILE A 2 -4.50 10.50 5.97
CA ILE A 2 -3.61 9.45 5.52
C ILE A 2 -4.23 8.07 5.73
N GLU A 3 -4.98 7.92 6.80
CA GLU A 3 -5.65 6.66 7.07
C GLU A 3 -6.69 6.35 5.99
N ALA A 4 -7.41 7.37 5.53
CA ALA A 4 -8.40 7.19 4.48
C ALA A 4 -7.74 6.75 3.18
N LEU A 5 -6.57 7.29 2.88
CA LEU A 5 -5.80 6.90 1.70
C LEU A 5 -5.35 5.45 1.81
N PHE A 6 -4.90 5.04 2.99
CA PHE A 6 -4.47 3.66 3.19
C PHE A 6 -5.63 2.69 3.09
N ARG A 7 -6.81 3.08 3.57
CA ARG A 7 -7.99 2.22 3.43
C ARG A 7 -8.31 1.99 1.96
N LYS A 8 -8.22 3.04 1.17
CA LYS A 8 -8.47 2.92 -0.26
C LYS A 8 -7.42 2.03 -0.91
N ALA A 9 -6.17 2.20 -0.53
CA ALA A 9 -5.08 1.39 -1.06
C ALA A 9 -5.29 -0.09 -0.71
N CYS A 10 -5.71 -0.37 0.52
CA CYS A 10 -5.95 -1.74 0.94
C CYS A 10 -7.09 -2.38 0.15
N ALA A 11 -8.15 -1.60 -0.11
CA ALA A 11 -9.28 -2.12 -0.90
C ALA A 11 -8.82 -2.45 -2.32
N MET A 12 -8.03 -1.58 -2.90
CA MET A 12 -7.51 -1.81 -4.25
C MET A 12 -6.59 -3.02 -4.30
N ALA A 13 -5.78 -3.17 -3.26
CA ALA A 13 -4.87 -4.31 -3.18
C ALA A 13 -5.66 -5.62 -3.15
N ARG A 14 -6.74 -5.66 -2.37
CA ARG A 14 -7.57 -6.85 -2.30
C ARG A 14 -8.19 -7.18 -3.65
N GLU A 15 -8.65 -6.16 -4.35
CA GLU A 15 -9.26 -6.35 -5.66
C GLU A 15 -8.28 -6.89 -6.68
N ASN A 16 -7.01 -6.62 -6.47
CA ASN A 16 -5.96 -7.05 -7.40
C ASN A 16 -5.14 -8.22 -6.86
N ASN A 17 -5.63 -8.86 -5.80
CA ASN A 17 -4.99 -10.04 -5.22
C ASN A 17 -3.58 -9.78 -4.73
N ILE A 18 -3.33 -8.57 -4.26
CA ILE A 18 -2.05 -8.21 -3.66
C ILE A 18 -2.13 -8.53 -2.18
N THR A 19 -1.19 -9.33 -1.69
CA THR A 19 -1.18 -9.72 -0.29
C THR A 19 -0.73 -8.56 0.59
N GLN A 20 -1.00 -8.71 1.89
CA GLN A 20 -0.56 -7.71 2.86
C GLN A 20 0.95 -7.53 2.81
N GLU A 21 1.69 -8.64 2.70
CA GLU A 21 3.15 -8.57 2.68
C GLU A 21 3.65 -7.85 1.43
N GLU A 22 3.01 -8.10 0.30
CA GLU A 22 3.38 -7.41 -0.93
C GLU A 22 3.10 -5.92 -0.83
N LEU A 23 1.98 -5.58 -0.21
CA LEU A 23 1.64 -4.17 -0.03
C LEU A 23 2.62 -3.47 0.89
N ILE A 24 3.03 -4.13 1.96
CA ILE A 24 4.01 -3.57 2.88
C ILE A 24 5.34 -3.36 2.18
N THR A 25 5.75 -4.32 1.35
CA THR A 25 6.99 -4.19 0.60
C THR A 25 6.92 -2.99 -0.35
N LEU A 26 5.78 -2.83 -1.01
CA LEU A 26 5.59 -1.71 -1.93
C LEU A 26 5.66 -0.37 -1.20
N ILE A 27 5.03 -0.30 -0.03
CA ILE A 27 5.07 0.92 0.78
C ILE A 27 6.51 1.26 1.15
N ARG A 28 7.28 0.24 1.55
CA ARG A 28 8.66 0.45 1.92
C ARG A 28 9.48 1.02 0.76
N ILE A 29 9.29 0.43 -0.41
CA ILE A 29 10.01 0.88 -1.61
C ILE A 29 9.66 2.33 -1.94
N LEU A 30 8.38 2.65 -1.94
CA LEU A 30 7.93 3.99 -2.28
C LEU A 30 8.39 5.01 -1.25
N TYR A 31 8.39 4.62 0.02
CA TYR A 31 8.82 5.52 1.07
C TYR A 31 10.29 5.87 0.92
N GLU A 32 11.12 4.87 0.64
CA GLU A 32 12.56 5.08 0.47
C GLU A 32 12.87 5.85 -0.80
N GLU A 33 12.04 5.68 -1.81
CA GLU A 33 12.22 6.36 -3.09
C GLU A 33 12.14 7.88 -2.93
N ASN A 34 11.32 8.34 -2.00
CA ASN A 34 11.07 9.76 -1.82
C ASN A 34 12.05 10.45 -0.88
N GLU A 35 13.03 9.76 -0.41
CA GLU A 35 14.10 10.37 0.37
C GLU A 35 15.18 10.90 -0.58
#